data_42ac1af2b0750f182699cb97e503a387
#
_entry.id   42ac1af2b0750f182699cb97e503a387
#
_cell.length_a   1.000
_cell.length_b   1.000
_cell.length_c   1.000
_cell.angle_alpha   90.00
_cell.angle_beta   90.00
_cell.angle_gamma   90.00
#
_symmetry.space_group_name_H-M   'P 1'
#
loop_
_entity.id
_entity.type
_entity.pdbx_description
1 polymer ?
#
loop_
_entity_poly.entity_id
_entity_poly.type
_entity_poly.pdbx_seq_one_letter_code
_entity_poly.pdbx_strand_id
1 'polypeptide(L)'
;MLSGEKVSLRPFEENDIENTVKWLNDIEHGVLIDRVLPTTIHERKEWFYNISKDKTASSFAIVLTENTSHIGNCGLINIDCRSRRGQIWIYLHDQYIGQGLGKEAITLILKYAFHYLNLNRIYLYVVSTNLSAITFYERCGFKNEGTFRQHVFLKNKYEDAIWFGILKEDFDLLEKI
;
A
#
# COMPACT_ATOMS: atom_id res chain seq x y z
N MET A 1 4.35 7.41 15.26
CA MET A 1 5.27 6.79 14.32
C MET A 1 5.31 5.30 14.61
N LEU A 2 5.21 4.46 13.59
CA LEU A 2 5.37 3.01 13.74
C LEU A 2 6.81 2.69 13.32
N SER A 3 7.61 2.16 14.23
CA SER A 3 9.04 1.94 14.00
C SER A 3 9.34 0.46 13.82
N GLY A 4 10.03 0.13 12.75
CA GLY A 4 10.62 -1.16 12.47
C GLY A 4 12.15 -1.10 12.60
N GLU A 5 12.82 -2.14 12.14
CA GLU A 5 14.27 -2.26 12.16
C GLU A 5 14.93 -1.41 11.06
N LYS A 6 14.44 -1.56 9.81
CA LYS A 6 14.98 -0.90 8.61
C LYS A 6 14.14 0.27 8.14
N VAL A 7 12.82 0.22 8.37
CA VAL A 7 11.89 1.27 7.97
C VAL A 7 11.00 1.70 9.11
N SER A 8 10.53 2.93 9.03
CA SER A 8 9.50 3.48 9.92
C SER A 8 8.38 4.11 9.10
N LEU A 9 7.16 4.09 9.65
CA LEU A 9 6.02 4.75 9.07
C LEU A 9 5.70 5.99 9.91
N ARG A 10 5.76 7.15 9.29
CA ARG A 10 5.31 8.41 9.87
C ARG A 10 4.09 8.95 9.10
N PRO A 11 3.31 9.85 9.67
CA PRO A 11 2.26 10.53 8.92
C PRO A 11 2.81 11.09 7.60
N PHE A 12 2.02 10.96 6.53
CA PHE A 12 2.34 11.62 5.26
C PHE A 12 2.18 13.13 5.43
N GLU A 13 3.17 13.90 5.01
CA GLU A 13 3.23 15.34 5.16
C GLU A 13 3.31 16.07 3.80
N GLU A 14 3.07 17.38 3.80
CA GLU A 14 3.09 18.18 2.57
C GLU A 14 4.46 18.13 1.85
N ASN A 15 5.56 18.03 2.60
CA ASN A 15 6.91 17.92 2.05
C ASN A 15 7.16 16.61 1.28
N ASP A 16 6.33 15.58 1.48
CA ASP A 16 6.43 14.29 0.77
C ASP A 16 5.82 14.34 -0.62
N ILE A 17 5.06 15.40 -0.92
CA ILE A 17 4.28 15.54 -2.14
C ILE A 17 5.18 15.58 -3.38
N GLU A 18 6.28 16.32 -3.33
CA GLU A 18 7.18 16.45 -4.49
C GLU A 18 7.77 15.12 -4.93
N ASN A 19 8.28 14.32 -3.98
CA ASN A 19 8.79 12.98 -4.27
C ASN A 19 7.68 12.08 -4.80
N THR A 20 6.51 12.11 -4.15
CA THR A 20 5.35 11.30 -4.54
C THR A 20 4.90 11.63 -5.96
N VAL A 21 4.86 12.91 -6.36
CA VAL A 21 4.48 13.32 -7.73
C VAL A 21 5.50 12.82 -8.75
N LYS A 22 6.80 12.92 -8.46
CA LYS A 22 7.85 12.38 -9.34
C LYS A 22 7.65 10.88 -9.59
N TRP A 23 7.41 10.11 -8.54
CA TRP A 23 7.22 8.66 -8.63
C TRP A 23 5.92 8.26 -9.36
N LEU A 24 4.81 8.95 -9.04
CA LEU A 24 3.50 8.64 -9.64
C LEU A 24 3.40 9.02 -11.12
N ASN A 25 4.26 9.90 -11.60
CA ASN A 25 4.33 10.29 -13.02
C ASN A 25 5.24 9.38 -13.85
N ASP A 26 5.86 8.38 -13.23
CA ASP A 26 6.51 7.30 -13.97
C ASP A 26 5.42 6.35 -14.51
N ILE A 27 5.21 6.39 -15.84
CA ILE A 27 4.12 5.65 -16.50
C ILE A 27 4.32 4.14 -16.38
N GLU A 28 5.54 3.63 -16.45
CA GLU A 28 5.81 2.19 -16.34
C GLU A 28 5.43 1.66 -14.94
N HIS A 29 5.68 2.47 -13.92
CA HIS A 29 5.25 2.19 -12.56
C HIS A 29 3.76 2.37 -12.35
N GLY A 30 3.21 3.46 -12.87
CA GLY A 30 1.80 3.78 -12.77
C GLY A 30 0.91 2.65 -13.28
N VAL A 31 1.29 2.03 -14.38
CA VAL A 31 0.59 0.87 -14.96
C VAL A 31 0.51 -0.31 -13.98
N LEU A 32 1.54 -0.57 -13.21
CA LEU A 32 1.57 -1.69 -12.25
C LEU A 32 0.66 -1.49 -11.04
N ILE A 33 0.32 -0.23 -10.74
CA ILE A 33 -0.56 0.14 -9.62
C ILE A 33 -1.93 0.67 -10.09
N ASP A 34 -2.32 0.34 -11.34
CA ASP A 34 -3.58 0.78 -11.96
C ASP A 34 -3.74 2.32 -11.98
N ARG A 35 -2.64 3.02 -12.27
CA ARG A 35 -2.61 4.47 -12.35
C ARG A 35 -1.87 4.94 -13.59
N VAL A 36 -2.59 5.49 -14.55
CA VAL A 36 -2.04 5.95 -15.83
C VAL A 36 -2.19 7.46 -16.08
N LEU A 37 -2.96 8.15 -15.24
CA LEU A 37 -3.14 9.60 -15.38
C LEU A 37 -1.99 10.33 -14.68
N PRO A 38 -1.34 11.29 -15.38
CA PRO A 38 -0.35 12.15 -14.75
C PRO A 38 -1.00 12.95 -13.62
N THR A 39 -0.21 13.31 -12.61
CA THR A 39 -0.68 14.16 -11.50
C THR A 39 0.25 15.35 -11.32
N THR A 40 -0.31 16.48 -10.95
CA THR A 40 0.42 17.70 -10.64
C THR A 40 0.65 17.81 -9.12
N ILE A 41 1.59 18.67 -8.72
CA ILE A 41 1.79 19.02 -7.30
C ILE A 41 0.50 19.59 -6.71
N HIS A 42 -0.23 20.43 -7.48
CA HIS A 42 -1.48 21.03 -7.03
C HIS A 42 -2.56 19.98 -6.74
N GLU A 43 -2.83 19.09 -7.68
CA GLU A 43 -3.81 17.98 -7.49
C GLU A 43 -3.40 17.08 -6.33
N ARG A 44 -2.10 16.84 -6.14
CA ARG A 44 -1.63 16.01 -5.03
C ARG A 44 -1.77 16.70 -3.68
N LYS A 45 -1.61 18.03 -3.62
CA LYS A 45 -1.93 18.83 -2.43
C LYS A 45 -3.43 18.78 -2.10
N GLU A 46 -4.31 18.95 -3.09
CA GLU A 46 -5.75 18.81 -2.88
C GLU A 46 -6.11 17.41 -2.37
N TRP A 47 -5.54 16.36 -2.97
CA TRP A 47 -5.71 14.99 -2.48
C TRP A 47 -5.25 14.86 -1.01
N PHE A 48 -4.11 15.42 -0.65
CA PHE A 48 -3.58 15.39 0.71
C PHE A 48 -4.54 16.06 1.71
N TYR A 49 -5.04 17.24 1.39
CA TYR A 49 -6.01 17.93 2.23
C TYR A 49 -7.34 17.17 2.36
N ASN A 50 -7.78 16.51 1.31
CA ASN A 50 -9.00 15.72 1.33
C ASN A 50 -8.83 14.43 2.16
N ILE A 51 -7.74 13.69 1.94
CA ILE A 51 -7.51 12.43 2.66
C ILE A 51 -7.21 12.66 4.15
N SER A 52 -6.62 13.81 4.52
CA SER A 52 -6.38 14.16 5.93
C SER A 52 -7.69 14.36 6.73
N LYS A 53 -8.79 14.64 6.04
CA LYS A 53 -10.13 14.78 6.63
C LYS A 53 -10.96 13.50 6.56
N ASP A 54 -10.54 12.55 5.75
CA ASP A 54 -11.24 11.29 5.54
C ASP A 54 -10.96 10.32 6.68
N LYS A 55 -11.96 10.08 7.51
CA LYS A 55 -11.87 9.13 8.63
C LYS A 55 -11.84 7.66 8.21
N THR A 56 -12.08 7.37 6.92
CA THR A 56 -12.03 6.03 6.35
C THR A 56 -10.69 5.73 5.67
N ALA A 57 -9.70 6.61 5.84
CA ALA A 57 -8.38 6.48 5.26
C ALA A 57 -7.26 6.83 6.24
N SER A 58 -6.09 6.28 6.01
CA SER A 58 -4.83 6.68 6.66
C SER A 58 -3.69 6.59 5.66
N SER A 59 -2.78 7.55 5.69
CA SER A 59 -1.64 7.62 4.78
C SER A 59 -0.35 7.87 5.55
N PHE A 60 0.67 7.10 5.21
CA PHE A 60 1.98 7.16 5.82
C PHE A 60 3.07 7.30 4.75
N ALA A 61 4.09 8.07 5.08
CA ALA A 61 5.37 8.02 4.40
C ALA A 61 6.19 6.87 4.98
N ILE A 62 6.79 6.08 4.08
CA ILE A 62 7.78 5.05 4.44
C ILE A 62 9.15 5.74 4.42
N VAL A 63 9.84 5.70 5.53
CA VAL A 63 11.17 6.30 5.65
C VAL A 63 12.18 5.26 6.15
N LEU A 64 13.44 5.39 5.70
CA LEU A 64 14.53 4.56 6.23
C LEU A 64 14.79 4.94 7.70
N THR A 65 14.96 3.95 8.57
CA THR A 65 15.24 4.18 10.00
C THR A 65 16.60 4.84 10.21
N GLU A 66 17.58 4.52 9.38
CA GLU A 66 18.96 5.01 9.51
C GLU A 66 19.15 6.51 9.24
N ASN A 67 18.39 7.08 8.28
CA ASN A 67 18.63 8.45 7.80
C ASN A 67 17.35 9.24 7.51
N THR A 68 16.19 8.67 7.84
CA THR A 68 14.85 9.24 7.62
C THR A 68 14.49 9.58 6.16
N SER A 69 15.25 9.07 5.19
CA SER A 69 14.97 9.27 3.77
C SER A 69 13.58 8.72 3.41
N HIS A 70 12.79 9.54 2.75
CA HIS A 70 11.47 9.18 2.23
C HIS A 70 11.64 8.27 1.00
N ILE A 71 11.19 7.02 1.10
CA ILE A 71 11.43 5.97 0.10
C ILE A 71 10.15 5.41 -0.53
N GLY A 72 9.00 5.79 -0.02
CA GLY A 72 7.71 5.29 -0.49
C GLY A 72 6.55 5.76 0.37
N ASN A 73 5.38 5.29 0.04
CA ASN A 73 4.15 5.59 0.76
C ASN A 73 3.32 4.33 0.94
N CYS A 74 2.55 4.29 2.03
CA CYS A 74 1.56 3.23 2.24
C CYS A 74 0.37 3.76 3.02
N GLY A 75 -0.68 2.97 3.10
CA GLY A 75 -1.85 3.37 3.87
C GLY A 75 -3.00 2.39 3.78
N LEU A 76 -4.09 2.81 4.40
CA LEU A 76 -5.38 2.14 4.34
C LEU A 76 -6.40 3.09 3.73
N ILE A 77 -7.30 2.54 2.94
CA ILE A 77 -8.48 3.21 2.39
C ILE A 77 -9.71 2.32 2.58
N ASN A 78 -10.89 2.87 2.36
CA ASN A 78 -12.14 2.13 2.48
C ASN A 78 -12.27 1.42 3.85
N ILE A 79 -11.80 2.08 4.92
CA ILE A 79 -11.93 1.56 6.28
C ILE A 79 -13.42 1.54 6.65
N ASP A 80 -13.94 0.34 6.87
CA ASP A 80 -15.30 0.08 7.33
C ASP A 80 -15.22 -0.42 8.78
N CYS A 81 -15.50 0.49 9.72
CA CYS A 81 -15.45 0.17 11.15
C CYS A 81 -16.52 -0.83 11.58
N ARG A 82 -17.66 -0.91 10.87
CA ARG A 82 -18.73 -1.85 11.19
C ARG A 82 -18.34 -3.28 10.80
N SER A 83 -17.84 -3.46 9.58
CA SER A 83 -17.38 -4.77 9.08
C SER A 83 -15.93 -5.04 9.48
N ARG A 84 -15.26 -4.08 10.12
CA ARG A 84 -13.87 -4.18 10.60
C ARG A 84 -12.90 -4.60 9.50
N ARG A 85 -12.96 -3.94 8.35
CA ARG A 85 -12.11 -4.23 7.19
C ARG A 85 -11.54 -2.95 6.60
N GLY A 86 -10.44 -3.08 5.86
CA GLY A 86 -9.82 -1.98 5.12
C GLY A 86 -9.03 -2.49 3.94
N GLN A 87 -8.84 -1.64 2.95
CA GLN A 87 -8.00 -1.93 1.79
C GLN A 87 -6.63 -1.30 2.00
N ILE A 88 -5.57 -2.11 1.89
CA ILE A 88 -4.19 -1.65 1.97
C ILE A 88 -3.67 -1.27 0.60
N TRP A 89 -2.80 -0.26 0.58
CA TRP A 89 -2.00 0.10 -0.58
C TRP A 89 -0.58 0.42 -0.15
N ILE A 90 0.39 0.16 -1.02
CA ILE A 90 1.79 0.49 -0.83
C ILE A 90 2.41 0.87 -2.18
N TYR A 91 3.27 1.87 -2.14
CA TYR A 91 4.19 2.25 -3.21
C TYR A 91 5.58 2.39 -2.62
N LEU A 92 6.56 1.77 -3.23
CA LEU A 92 7.97 1.89 -2.87
C LEU A 92 8.75 2.31 -4.12
N HIS A 93 9.63 3.31 -3.99
CA HIS A 93 10.47 3.74 -5.11
C HIS A 93 11.43 2.62 -5.52
N ASP A 94 11.68 2.46 -6.83
CA ASP A 94 12.34 1.30 -7.45
C ASP A 94 13.67 0.92 -6.87
N GLN A 95 14.51 1.92 -6.59
CA GLN A 95 15.83 1.66 -6.03
C GLN A 95 15.80 0.95 -4.67
N TYR A 96 14.64 0.87 -4.04
CA TYR A 96 14.43 0.22 -2.73
C TYR A 96 13.68 -1.11 -2.81
N ILE A 97 13.28 -1.53 -4.02
CA ILE A 97 12.61 -2.81 -4.25
C ILE A 97 13.62 -3.97 -4.07
N GLY A 98 13.15 -5.10 -3.59
CA GLY A 98 13.96 -6.33 -3.41
C GLY A 98 14.84 -6.38 -2.17
N GLN A 99 14.85 -5.32 -1.34
CA GLN A 99 15.68 -5.22 -0.13
C GLN A 99 14.96 -5.63 1.17
N GLY A 100 13.74 -6.13 1.07
CA GLY A 100 12.91 -6.53 2.22
C GLY A 100 12.15 -5.36 2.88
N LEU A 101 12.42 -4.11 2.47
CA LEU A 101 11.84 -2.90 3.07
C LEU A 101 10.31 -2.85 2.94
N GLY A 102 9.79 -3.28 1.77
CA GLY A 102 8.35 -3.35 1.54
C GLY A 102 7.64 -4.33 2.46
N LYS A 103 8.25 -5.51 2.73
CA LYS A 103 7.68 -6.50 3.65
C LYS A 103 7.57 -5.92 5.07
N GLU A 104 8.60 -5.25 5.52
CA GLU A 104 8.59 -4.63 6.85
C GLU A 104 7.54 -3.51 6.94
N ALA A 105 7.43 -2.66 5.91
CA ALA A 105 6.39 -1.63 5.84
C ALA A 105 4.97 -2.24 5.88
N ILE A 106 4.72 -3.33 5.13
CA ILE A 106 3.43 -4.07 5.19
C ILE A 106 3.19 -4.61 6.60
N THR A 107 4.19 -5.19 7.24
CA THR A 107 4.05 -5.71 8.61
C THR A 107 3.66 -4.59 9.59
N LEU A 108 4.28 -3.42 9.50
CA LEU A 108 3.96 -2.27 10.35
C LEU A 108 2.54 -1.75 10.13
N ILE A 109 2.09 -1.66 8.87
CA ILE A 109 0.71 -1.19 8.58
C ILE A 109 -0.34 -2.23 8.99
N LEU A 110 -0.04 -3.55 8.89
CA LEU A 110 -0.91 -4.61 9.38
C LEU A 110 -1.01 -4.58 10.91
N LYS A 111 0.09 -4.36 11.64
CA LYS A 111 0.07 -4.12 13.09
C LYS A 111 -0.83 -2.94 13.44
N TYR A 112 -0.69 -1.83 12.73
CA TYR A 112 -1.55 -0.67 12.91
C TYR A 112 -3.03 -1.00 12.68
N ALA A 113 -3.34 -1.68 11.58
CA ALA A 113 -4.71 -2.06 11.23
C ALA A 113 -5.36 -2.99 12.26
N PHE A 114 -4.65 -4.05 12.67
CA PHE A 114 -5.21 -5.08 13.51
C PHE A 114 -5.17 -4.74 15.00
N HIS A 115 -4.09 -4.13 15.48
CA HIS A 115 -3.89 -3.91 16.92
C HIS A 115 -4.35 -2.52 17.38
N TYR A 116 -4.28 -1.48 16.52
CA TYR A 116 -4.68 -0.12 16.90
C TYR A 116 -6.06 0.27 16.36
N LEU A 117 -6.38 -0.06 15.11
CA LEU A 117 -7.70 0.21 14.54
C LEU A 117 -8.72 -0.90 14.81
N ASN A 118 -8.29 -2.02 15.40
CA ASN A 118 -9.14 -3.18 15.69
C ASN A 118 -9.86 -3.73 14.45
N LEU A 119 -9.22 -3.65 13.27
CA LEU A 119 -9.76 -4.28 12.07
C LEU A 119 -9.62 -5.80 12.17
N ASN A 120 -10.44 -6.54 11.42
CA ASN A 120 -10.42 -7.99 11.37
C ASN A 120 -9.88 -8.52 10.06
N ARG A 121 -9.95 -7.69 9.01
CA ARG A 121 -9.58 -8.09 7.65
C ARG A 121 -8.93 -6.95 6.91
N ILE A 122 -7.80 -7.24 6.25
CA ILE A 122 -7.17 -6.34 5.27
C ILE A 122 -7.15 -7.02 3.92
N TYR A 123 -7.46 -6.28 2.86
CA TYR A 123 -7.52 -6.79 1.51
C TYR A 123 -6.87 -5.83 0.52
N LEU A 124 -6.57 -6.34 -0.67
CA LEU A 124 -6.05 -5.58 -1.82
C LEU A 124 -6.36 -6.35 -3.10
N TYR A 125 -6.12 -5.73 -4.24
CA TYR A 125 -6.02 -6.47 -5.51
C TYR A 125 -4.71 -6.17 -6.22
N VAL A 126 -4.30 -7.10 -7.07
CA VAL A 126 -3.12 -7.01 -7.91
C VAL A 126 -3.52 -7.38 -9.33
N VAL A 127 -3.03 -6.63 -10.32
CA VAL A 127 -3.20 -7.00 -11.72
C VAL A 127 -2.52 -8.34 -11.99
N SER A 128 -3.20 -9.26 -12.66
CA SER A 128 -2.75 -10.66 -12.84
C SER A 128 -1.39 -10.80 -13.52
N THR A 129 -0.98 -9.80 -14.30
CA THR A 129 0.33 -9.75 -14.97
C THR A 129 1.46 -9.26 -14.07
N ASN A 130 1.18 -8.70 -12.89
CA ASN A 130 2.19 -8.26 -11.92
C ASN A 130 2.62 -9.42 -11.01
N LEU A 131 3.35 -10.39 -11.57
CA LEU A 131 3.79 -11.59 -10.85
C LEU A 131 4.67 -11.28 -9.64
N SER A 132 5.44 -10.20 -9.69
CA SER A 132 6.29 -9.78 -8.57
C SER A 132 5.47 -9.35 -7.35
N ALA A 133 4.40 -8.57 -7.57
CA ALA A 133 3.51 -8.17 -6.49
C ALA A 133 2.69 -9.35 -5.93
N ILE A 134 2.23 -10.27 -6.81
CA ILE A 134 1.55 -11.49 -6.39
C ILE A 134 2.43 -12.26 -5.40
N THR A 135 3.64 -12.62 -5.82
CA THR A 135 4.60 -13.36 -4.96
C THR A 135 4.95 -12.57 -3.69
N PHE A 136 5.04 -11.24 -3.79
CA PHE A 136 5.33 -10.38 -2.64
C PHE A 136 4.23 -10.47 -1.58
N TYR A 137 2.95 -10.32 -1.96
CA TYR A 137 1.85 -10.36 -1.01
C TYR A 137 1.64 -11.75 -0.42
N GLU A 138 1.84 -12.83 -1.20
CA GLU A 138 1.84 -14.20 -0.67
C GLU A 138 2.89 -14.38 0.43
N ARG A 139 4.11 -13.85 0.22
CA ARG A 139 5.19 -13.86 1.23
C ARG A 139 4.91 -12.98 2.45
N CYS A 140 4.00 -12.02 2.33
CA CYS A 140 3.48 -11.22 3.45
C CYS A 140 2.32 -11.90 4.19
N GLY A 141 1.90 -13.11 3.77
CA GLY A 141 0.84 -13.89 4.39
C GLY A 141 -0.56 -13.63 3.85
N PHE A 142 -0.70 -12.84 2.79
CA PHE A 142 -2.00 -12.67 2.13
C PHE A 142 -2.37 -13.93 1.35
N LYS A 143 -3.64 -14.27 1.36
CA LYS A 143 -4.23 -15.40 0.64
C LYS A 143 -4.98 -14.91 -0.58
N ASN A 144 -4.83 -15.61 -1.71
CA ASN A 144 -5.65 -15.40 -2.90
C ASN A 144 -7.10 -15.80 -2.60
N GLU A 145 -8.04 -14.90 -2.82
CA GLU A 145 -9.46 -15.09 -2.52
C GLU A 145 -10.34 -15.10 -3.77
N GLY A 146 -9.77 -14.81 -4.93
CA GLY A 146 -10.49 -14.88 -6.19
C GLY A 146 -9.95 -13.95 -7.25
N THR A 147 -10.54 -14.05 -8.43
CA THR A 147 -10.15 -13.29 -9.62
C THR A 147 -11.36 -12.55 -10.19
N PHE A 148 -11.20 -11.26 -10.40
CA PHE A 148 -12.15 -10.44 -11.13
C PHE A 148 -11.69 -10.38 -12.58
N ARG A 149 -12.46 -10.96 -13.47
CA ARG A 149 -12.11 -11.05 -14.89
C ARG A 149 -12.21 -9.69 -15.57
N GLN A 150 -11.23 -9.35 -16.41
CA GLN A 150 -11.20 -8.12 -17.23
C GLN A 150 -11.48 -6.85 -16.41
N HIS A 151 -10.89 -6.77 -15.21
CA HIS A 151 -11.18 -5.72 -14.25
C HIS A 151 -10.40 -4.44 -14.51
N VAL A 152 -9.19 -4.56 -15.08
CA VAL A 152 -8.26 -3.45 -15.27
C VAL A 152 -7.92 -3.31 -16.77
N PHE A 153 -7.94 -2.08 -17.30
CA PHE A 153 -7.52 -1.81 -18.67
C PHE A 153 -6.08 -1.31 -18.68
N LEU A 154 -5.16 -2.12 -19.21
CA LEU A 154 -3.73 -1.81 -19.29
C LEU A 154 -3.17 -2.06 -20.68
N LYS A 155 -2.34 -1.12 -21.18
CA LYS A 155 -1.59 -1.30 -22.44
C LYS A 155 -2.46 -1.88 -23.57
N ASN A 156 -3.64 -1.28 -23.77
CA ASN A 156 -4.61 -1.60 -24.83
C ASN A 156 -5.32 -2.96 -24.71
N LYS A 157 -5.37 -3.55 -23.52
CA LYS A 157 -6.14 -4.78 -23.26
C LYS A 157 -6.69 -4.83 -21.83
N TYR A 158 -7.71 -5.66 -21.63
CA TYR A 158 -8.26 -5.92 -20.30
C TYR A 158 -7.48 -7.04 -19.63
N GLU A 159 -7.09 -6.79 -18.38
CA GLU A 159 -6.40 -7.75 -17.53
C GLU A 159 -7.28 -8.11 -16.33
N ASP A 160 -7.07 -9.30 -15.81
CA ASP A 160 -7.74 -9.74 -14.59
C ASP A 160 -7.11 -9.08 -13.36
N ALA A 161 -7.90 -8.93 -12.29
CA ALA A 161 -7.42 -8.53 -10.98
C ALA A 161 -7.56 -9.69 -9.99
N ILE A 162 -6.46 -10.03 -9.33
CA ILE A 162 -6.44 -11.07 -8.29
C ILE A 162 -6.64 -10.39 -6.94
N TRP A 163 -7.66 -10.80 -6.21
CA TRP A 163 -7.96 -10.30 -4.88
C TRP A 163 -7.26 -11.11 -3.81
N PHE A 164 -6.62 -10.40 -2.91
CA PHE A 164 -5.91 -10.95 -1.77
C PHE A 164 -6.51 -10.44 -0.47
N GLY A 165 -6.52 -11.29 0.54
CA GLY A 165 -6.93 -10.93 1.89
C GLY A 165 -6.06 -11.58 2.96
N ILE A 166 -6.00 -10.92 4.12
CA ILE A 166 -5.40 -11.45 5.33
C ILE A 166 -6.32 -11.15 6.50
N LEU A 167 -6.58 -12.16 7.34
CA LEU A 167 -7.34 -11.99 8.57
C LEU A 167 -6.39 -11.69 9.74
N LYS A 168 -6.94 -11.05 10.78
CA LYS A 168 -6.17 -10.79 12.00
C LYS A 168 -5.56 -12.06 12.58
N GLU A 169 -6.32 -13.15 12.62
CA GLU A 169 -5.84 -14.46 13.13
C GLU A 169 -4.67 -15.01 12.33
N ASP A 170 -4.68 -14.87 10.99
CA ASP A 170 -3.57 -15.28 10.12
C ASP A 170 -2.30 -14.46 10.45
N PHE A 171 -2.45 -13.16 10.65
CA PHE A 171 -1.35 -12.27 10.99
C PHE A 171 -0.77 -12.56 12.37
N ASP A 172 -1.62 -12.76 13.38
CA ASP A 172 -1.20 -13.09 14.75
C ASP A 172 -0.42 -14.43 14.80
N LEU A 173 -0.68 -15.36 13.88
CA LEU A 173 0.10 -16.60 13.75
C LEU A 173 1.49 -16.35 13.15
N LEU A 174 1.60 -15.45 12.16
CA LEU A 174 2.89 -15.09 11.54
C LEU A 174 3.83 -14.37 12.50
N GLU A 175 3.30 -13.57 13.43
CA GLU A 175 4.12 -12.85 14.42
C GLU A 175 4.71 -13.77 15.52
N LYS A 176 4.24 -15.00 15.64
CA LYS A 176 4.73 -15.97 16.63
C LYS A 176 5.88 -16.86 16.12
N ILE A 177 6.19 -16.77 14.83
CA ILE A 177 7.24 -17.55 14.17
C ILE A 177 8.52 -16.69 14.08
#